data_35c71f9409dd6b0813d1bf62b1286188
#
_entry.id   35c71f9409dd6b0813d1bf62b1286188
#
_cell.length_a   1.000
_cell.length_b   1.000
_cell.length_c   1.000
_cell.angle_alpha   90.00
_cell.angle_beta   90.00
_cell.angle_gamma   90.00
#
_symmetry.space_group_name_H-M   'P 1'
#
loop_
_entity.id
_entity.type
_entity.pdbx_description
1 polymer ?
#
loop_
_entity_poly.entity_id
_entity_poly.type
_entity_poly.pdbx_seq_one_letter_code
_entity_poly.pdbx_strand_id
1 'polypeptide(L)'
;MKEPSVTPRDLELWIFLDELKSSLRAVREDQNALRLSLRRTCELFKVGDGCIATLTHDGSRAELISVIPRGGQWDLDLLSAFLQKQRADIPPNIIMAPVYRRGRSWAVLALRGQRKFELPSGYLALRRIAKLMSETMETIDWQRTIEVRSRIDRKILEQLRPQDLFYQILHGLRSLTRYDHSSALLICDRRENTLELVAEQIAWQKGKSSQIGLKLPLSDDIWSLMRNEMVYGFDWRDGRWEEWSGGRSTPLAQLLDYNKIVEASSSDLRESSILCAPLATRDGLLGVLKVAACYPGSFSGYEANLVEQFMPLAAVAIHNSQRTVTLEAKMLEAEKKHAVANLVRGVSHDVNNALGCVLPLVQQIMADVQSNRLQIHTLSHDVQQIEQAIQTCRRIFGGMLALARGANQGSAQANVRRALDSALAVLRDGLERQGISLDVQLGDVVPRIQVGQGDLEQLFLNLTTNARDAMPTGGLLSIKARNLGNTLELAIRDTGCGITPELISRIQEPFFTTKPNGNGLGLSICRSIIRNVGGRIEIESGVGVGTQIRVLLPTVFDKMASNAV
;
A
#
# COMPACT_ATOMS: atom_id res chain seq x y z
N MET A 1 23.06 -64.50 -21.72
CA MET A 1 22.85 -63.07 -21.94
C MET A 1 24.20 -62.49 -22.34
N LYS A 2 24.38 -62.06 -23.60
CA LYS A 2 25.60 -61.35 -24.02
C LYS A 2 25.53 -59.95 -23.42
N GLU A 3 26.54 -59.54 -22.68
CA GLU A 3 26.73 -58.12 -22.28
C GLU A 3 26.67 -57.23 -23.50
N PRO A 4 25.95 -56.10 -23.50
CA PRO A 4 25.94 -55.21 -24.63
C PRO A 4 27.32 -54.60 -24.79
N SER A 5 28.04 -54.98 -25.90
CA SER A 5 29.33 -54.41 -26.24
C SER A 5 29.17 -52.93 -26.51
N VAL A 6 29.74 -52.07 -25.65
CA VAL A 6 29.80 -50.64 -25.81
C VAL A 6 30.62 -50.37 -27.08
N THR A 7 30.02 -49.74 -28.08
CA THR A 7 30.73 -49.36 -29.31
C THR A 7 31.64 -48.13 -29.09
N PRO A 8 32.72 -47.95 -29.84
CA PRO A 8 33.53 -46.71 -29.72
C PRO A 8 32.71 -45.41 -29.87
N ARG A 9 31.68 -45.42 -30.69
CA ARG A 9 30.73 -44.29 -30.85
C ARG A 9 29.90 -44.02 -29.61
N ASP A 10 29.52 -45.05 -28.87
CA ASP A 10 28.79 -44.90 -27.59
C ASP A 10 29.69 -44.27 -26.52
N LEU A 11 30.98 -44.62 -26.50
CA LEU A 11 31.97 -44.04 -25.61
C LEU A 11 32.22 -42.55 -25.91
N GLU A 12 32.38 -42.18 -27.19
CA GLU A 12 32.52 -40.78 -27.62
C GLU A 12 31.31 -39.95 -27.22
N LEU A 13 30.11 -40.45 -27.42
CA LEU A 13 28.87 -39.77 -26.99
C LEU A 13 28.81 -39.63 -25.48
N TRP A 14 29.25 -40.64 -24.73
CA TRP A 14 29.23 -40.58 -23.28
C TRP A 14 30.18 -39.53 -22.73
N ILE A 15 31.41 -39.49 -23.24
CA ILE A 15 32.41 -38.46 -22.89
C ILE A 15 31.87 -37.07 -23.23
N PHE A 16 31.31 -36.90 -24.43
CA PHE A 16 30.71 -35.64 -24.86
C PHE A 16 29.58 -35.17 -23.92
N LEU A 17 28.68 -36.07 -23.52
CA LEU A 17 27.57 -35.74 -22.61
C LEU A 17 28.07 -35.30 -21.22
N ASP A 18 29.15 -35.94 -20.74
CA ASP A 18 29.75 -35.58 -19.45
C ASP A 18 30.45 -34.19 -19.50
N GLU A 19 31.22 -33.94 -20.58
CA GLU A 19 31.81 -32.63 -20.82
C GLU A 19 30.77 -31.53 -20.99
N LEU A 20 29.71 -31.80 -21.76
CA LEU A 20 28.62 -30.84 -21.97
C LEU A 20 27.90 -30.57 -20.66
N LYS A 21 27.60 -31.62 -19.88
CA LYS A 21 26.97 -31.49 -18.55
C LYS A 21 27.83 -30.64 -17.61
N SER A 22 29.15 -30.87 -17.59
CA SER A 22 30.08 -30.10 -16.78
C SER A 22 30.14 -28.63 -17.19
N SER A 23 30.12 -28.36 -18.49
CA SER A 23 30.10 -26.99 -19.04
C SER A 23 28.79 -26.27 -18.73
N LEU A 24 27.65 -26.95 -18.74
CA LEU A 24 26.33 -26.40 -18.47
C LEU A 24 26.07 -26.12 -16.98
N ARG A 25 26.77 -26.79 -16.06
CA ARG A 25 26.63 -26.55 -14.60
C ARG A 25 26.95 -25.11 -14.19
N ALA A 26 27.85 -24.43 -14.91
CA ALA A 26 28.25 -23.06 -14.63
C ALA A 26 27.31 -22.00 -15.27
N VAL A 27 26.41 -22.44 -16.15
CA VAL A 27 25.52 -21.52 -16.89
C VAL A 27 24.24 -21.29 -16.13
N ARG A 28 23.91 -20.01 -15.92
CA ARG A 28 22.69 -19.59 -15.19
C ARG A 28 21.62 -18.98 -16.08
N GLU A 29 21.93 -18.71 -17.35
CA GLU A 29 21.02 -18.07 -18.29
C GLU A 29 20.60 -19.05 -19.39
N ASP A 30 19.29 -19.09 -19.65
CA ASP A 30 18.67 -19.95 -20.66
C ASP A 30 19.37 -19.84 -22.03
N GLN A 31 19.53 -18.61 -22.53
CA GLN A 31 20.10 -18.38 -23.86
C GLN A 31 21.56 -18.87 -23.99
N ASN A 32 22.36 -18.68 -22.95
CA ASN A 32 23.74 -19.13 -22.95
C ASN A 32 23.83 -20.65 -22.93
N ALA A 33 22.96 -21.30 -22.13
CA ALA A 33 22.88 -22.77 -22.08
C ALA A 33 22.48 -23.35 -23.46
N LEU A 34 21.46 -22.77 -24.09
CA LEU A 34 20.98 -23.23 -25.41
C LEU A 34 22.02 -23.02 -26.50
N ARG A 35 22.66 -21.84 -26.56
CA ARG A 35 23.74 -21.56 -27.55
C ARG A 35 24.91 -22.50 -27.39
N LEU A 36 25.36 -22.72 -26.16
CA LEU A 36 26.47 -23.65 -25.88
C LEU A 36 26.11 -25.06 -26.30
N SER A 37 24.92 -25.53 -25.92
CA SER A 37 24.44 -26.88 -26.30
C SER A 37 24.33 -27.03 -27.80
N LEU A 38 23.77 -26.07 -28.53
CA LEU A 38 23.65 -26.12 -29.98
C LEU A 38 25.02 -26.17 -30.64
N ARG A 39 25.94 -25.30 -30.24
CA ARG A 39 27.30 -25.24 -30.79
C ARG A 39 28.04 -26.55 -30.62
N ARG A 40 28.07 -27.08 -29.38
CA ARG A 40 28.74 -28.35 -29.07
C ARG A 40 28.11 -29.54 -29.82
N THR A 41 26.78 -29.51 -29.98
CA THR A 41 26.05 -30.53 -30.73
C THR A 41 26.44 -30.51 -32.22
N CYS A 42 26.49 -29.32 -32.84
CA CYS A 42 26.95 -29.18 -34.23
C CYS A 42 28.38 -29.67 -34.39
N GLU A 43 29.29 -29.42 -33.45
CA GLU A 43 30.67 -29.92 -33.44
C GLU A 43 30.72 -31.46 -33.40
N LEU A 44 29.94 -32.10 -32.51
CA LEU A 44 29.85 -33.54 -32.37
C LEU A 44 29.37 -34.21 -33.67
N PHE A 45 28.30 -33.69 -34.26
CA PHE A 45 27.71 -34.23 -35.49
C PHE A 45 28.45 -33.80 -36.75
N LYS A 46 29.47 -32.93 -36.62
CA LYS A 46 30.24 -32.36 -37.75
C LYS A 46 29.34 -31.72 -38.79
N VAL A 47 28.31 -31.01 -38.35
CA VAL A 47 27.36 -30.27 -39.20
C VAL A 47 27.54 -28.78 -39.00
N GLY A 48 27.41 -28.03 -40.09
CA GLY A 48 27.50 -26.56 -40.04
C GLY A 48 26.18 -25.85 -39.81
N ASP A 49 25.06 -26.60 -39.74
CA ASP A 49 23.72 -26.03 -39.70
C ASP A 49 22.88 -26.71 -38.62
N GLY A 50 22.42 -25.90 -37.70
CA GLY A 50 21.59 -26.35 -36.59
C GLY A 50 20.76 -25.20 -35.99
N CYS A 51 19.63 -25.55 -35.43
CA CYS A 51 18.80 -24.57 -34.72
C CYS A 51 18.11 -25.13 -33.47
N ILE A 52 17.72 -24.21 -32.60
CA ILE A 52 16.78 -24.45 -31.53
C ILE A 52 15.61 -23.48 -31.74
N ALA A 53 14.39 -24.04 -31.84
CA ALA A 53 13.18 -23.27 -32.04
C ALA A 53 12.14 -23.60 -30.95
N THR A 54 11.32 -22.63 -30.63
CA THR A 54 10.15 -22.78 -29.76
C THR A 54 8.90 -22.30 -30.50
N LEU A 55 7.72 -22.56 -29.95
CA LEU A 55 6.53 -21.90 -30.46
C LEU A 55 6.47 -20.45 -29.98
N THR A 56 5.92 -19.56 -30.83
CA THR A 56 5.50 -18.21 -30.42
C THR A 56 4.55 -18.26 -29.25
N HIS A 57 4.35 -17.14 -28.58
CA HIS A 57 3.52 -17.08 -27.35
C HIS A 57 2.06 -17.53 -27.58
N ASP A 58 1.54 -17.29 -28.78
CA ASP A 58 0.21 -17.74 -29.22
C ASP A 58 0.16 -19.21 -29.68
N GLY A 59 1.31 -19.90 -29.67
CA GLY A 59 1.42 -21.30 -30.09
C GLY A 59 1.25 -21.54 -31.60
N SER A 60 1.12 -20.48 -32.41
CA SER A 60 0.78 -20.59 -33.85
C SER A 60 1.96 -20.93 -34.73
N ARG A 61 3.16 -20.42 -34.43
CA ARG A 61 4.36 -20.55 -35.27
C ARG A 61 5.60 -20.86 -34.48
N ALA A 62 6.60 -21.48 -35.15
CA ALA A 62 7.91 -21.63 -34.58
C ALA A 62 8.73 -20.33 -34.69
N GLU A 63 9.48 -20.05 -33.63
CA GLU A 63 10.43 -18.96 -33.52
C GLU A 63 11.82 -19.50 -33.19
N LEU A 64 12.86 -19.00 -33.89
CA LEU A 64 14.23 -19.43 -33.67
C LEU A 64 14.82 -18.76 -32.43
N ILE A 65 15.18 -19.55 -31.42
CA ILE A 65 15.90 -19.08 -30.23
C ILE A 65 17.39 -18.98 -30.51
N SER A 66 17.94 -19.97 -31.22
CA SER A 66 19.34 -20.03 -31.54
C SER A 66 19.54 -20.73 -32.89
N VAL A 67 20.45 -20.22 -33.69
CA VAL A 67 20.74 -20.76 -35.02
C VAL A 67 22.25 -20.69 -35.31
N ILE A 68 22.76 -21.72 -35.97
CA ILE A 68 24.13 -21.83 -36.49
C ILE A 68 24.04 -22.25 -37.96
N PRO A 69 24.66 -21.54 -38.91
CA PRO A 69 25.36 -20.27 -38.75
C PRO A 69 24.37 -19.12 -38.46
N ARG A 70 24.84 -18.00 -37.93
CA ARG A 70 23.99 -16.82 -37.70
C ARG A 70 23.35 -16.39 -39.04
N GLY A 71 21.99 -16.28 -39.00
CA GLY A 71 21.21 -15.94 -40.22
C GLY A 71 20.84 -17.15 -41.09
N GLY A 72 21.13 -18.37 -40.65
CA GLY A 72 20.67 -19.59 -41.33
C GLY A 72 19.14 -19.64 -41.45
N GLN A 73 18.66 -19.97 -42.66
CA GLN A 73 17.21 -20.09 -42.90
C GLN A 73 16.72 -21.51 -42.60
N TRP A 74 15.71 -21.62 -41.79
CA TRP A 74 15.02 -22.85 -41.43
C TRP A 74 13.55 -22.80 -41.86
N ASP A 75 13.01 -23.94 -42.22
CA ASP A 75 11.58 -24.09 -42.49
C ASP A 75 10.81 -24.02 -41.17
N LEU A 76 10.19 -22.87 -40.92
CA LEU A 76 9.47 -22.63 -39.69
C LEU A 76 8.16 -23.43 -39.63
N ASP A 77 7.58 -23.77 -40.77
CA ASP A 77 6.34 -24.56 -40.82
C ASP A 77 6.64 -26.01 -40.44
N LEU A 78 7.75 -26.57 -40.88
CA LEU A 78 8.25 -27.89 -40.46
C LEU A 78 8.51 -27.95 -38.96
N LEU A 79 9.16 -26.91 -38.39
CA LEU A 79 9.47 -26.83 -36.98
C LEU A 79 8.16 -26.66 -36.14
N SER A 80 7.21 -25.87 -36.62
CA SER A 80 5.91 -25.69 -36.00
C SER A 80 5.13 -27.01 -35.94
N ALA A 81 5.01 -27.70 -37.06
CA ALA A 81 4.35 -28.99 -37.15
C ALA A 81 4.95 -30.03 -36.17
N PHE A 82 6.28 -30.07 -36.09
CA PHE A 82 6.94 -30.97 -35.13
C PHE A 82 6.64 -30.63 -33.68
N LEU A 83 6.70 -29.35 -33.31
CA LEU A 83 6.39 -28.89 -31.93
C LEU A 83 4.93 -29.10 -31.56
N GLN A 84 4.02 -28.93 -32.52
CA GLN A 84 2.58 -29.17 -32.36
C GLN A 84 2.20 -30.65 -32.42
N LYS A 85 3.18 -31.56 -32.58
CA LYS A 85 2.98 -33.02 -32.74
C LYS A 85 2.11 -33.39 -33.96
N GLN A 86 2.11 -32.54 -34.97
CA GLN A 86 1.47 -32.83 -36.24
C GLN A 86 2.37 -33.74 -37.10
N ARG A 87 1.77 -34.49 -38.05
CA ARG A 87 2.53 -35.26 -39.01
C ARG A 87 3.26 -34.32 -39.96
N ALA A 88 4.59 -34.40 -39.97
CA ALA A 88 5.43 -33.66 -40.87
C ALA A 88 6.40 -34.63 -41.55
N ASP A 89 6.57 -34.50 -42.88
CA ASP A 89 7.59 -35.24 -43.64
C ASP A 89 8.96 -34.60 -43.39
N ILE A 90 9.71 -35.19 -42.47
CA ILE A 90 11.04 -34.70 -42.13
C ILE A 90 12.04 -35.12 -43.22
N PRO A 91 12.72 -34.17 -43.89
CA PRO A 91 13.71 -34.49 -44.88
C PRO A 91 14.82 -35.40 -44.29
N PRO A 92 15.33 -36.38 -45.04
CA PRO A 92 16.28 -37.37 -44.54
C PRO A 92 17.65 -36.79 -44.14
N ASN A 93 17.95 -35.56 -44.51
CA ASN A 93 19.11 -34.80 -44.09
C ASN A 93 18.86 -33.90 -42.87
N ILE A 94 17.69 -33.98 -42.25
CA ILE A 94 17.33 -33.27 -41.04
C ILE A 94 17.02 -34.28 -39.94
N ILE A 95 17.54 -34.04 -38.75
CA ILE A 95 17.14 -34.76 -37.52
C ILE A 95 16.65 -33.77 -36.49
N MET A 96 15.62 -34.12 -35.77
CA MET A 96 14.98 -33.26 -34.78
C MET A 96 14.69 -34.04 -33.48
N ALA A 97 14.90 -33.39 -32.34
CA ALA A 97 14.58 -33.97 -31.04
C ALA A 97 13.85 -32.92 -30.17
N PRO A 98 12.80 -33.31 -29.46
CA PRO A 98 12.10 -32.40 -28.56
C PRO A 98 12.90 -32.13 -27.29
N VAL A 99 12.98 -30.88 -26.91
CA VAL A 99 13.50 -30.41 -25.63
C VAL A 99 12.30 -30.13 -24.73
N TYR A 100 12.27 -30.79 -23.59
CA TYR A 100 11.19 -30.63 -22.63
C TYR A 100 11.56 -29.59 -21.58
N ARG A 101 10.56 -28.82 -21.16
CA ARG A 101 10.66 -27.89 -20.04
C ARG A 101 9.33 -27.86 -19.32
N ARG A 102 9.34 -28.00 -18.00
CA ARG A 102 8.12 -27.97 -17.19
C ARG A 102 7.08 -29.03 -17.62
N GLY A 103 7.56 -30.20 -18.00
CA GLY A 103 6.71 -31.31 -18.44
C GLY A 103 6.12 -31.19 -19.85
N ARG A 104 6.40 -30.10 -20.59
CA ARG A 104 5.90 -29.86 -21.97
C ARG A 104 7.04 -29.93 -22.98
N SER A 105 6.70 -30.33 -24.23
CA SER A 105 7.59 -30.13 -25.38
C SER A 105 7.72 -28.62 -25.63
N TRP A 106 8.79 -28.02 -25.14
CA TRP A 106 8.99 -26.57 -25.14
C TRP A 106 9.74 -26.09 -26.36
N ALA A 107 10.75 -26.85 -26.78
CA ALA A 107 11.57 -26.48 -27.93
C ALA A 107 11.93 -27.71 -28.75
N VAL A 108 12.43 -27.49 -29.96
CA VAL A 108 13.03 -28.50 -30.81
C VAL A 108 14.48 -28.18 -31.05
N LEU A 109 15.33 -29.17 -30.85
CA LEU A 109 16.72 -29.16 -31.31
C LEU A 109 16.77 -29.82 -32.69
N ALA A 110 17.14 -29.08 -33.73
CA ALA A 110 17.21 -29.57 -35.08
C ALA A 110 18.61 -29.37 -35.68
N LEU A 111 19.09 -30.37 -36.44
CA LEU A 111 20.34 -30.36 -37.19
C LEU A 111 20.07 -30.67 -38.65
N ARG A 112 20.79 -30.00 -39.57
CA ARG A 112 20.73 -30.23 -41.00
C ARG A 112 22.10 -30.59 -41.51
N GLY A 113 22.22 -31.81 -42.07
CA GLY A 113 23.44 -32.30 -42.67
C GLY A 113 23.50 -32.12 -44.18
N GLN A 114 24.70 -32.19 -44.78
CA GLN A 114 24.88 -32.25 -46.23
C GLN A 114 24.47 -33.61 -46.81
N ARG A 115 24.49 -34.67 -45.99
CA ARG A 115 24.11 -36.04 -46.35
C ARG A 115 22.98 -36.52 -45.43
N LYS A 116 22.34 -37.64 -45.82
CA LYS A 116 21.36 -38.32 -44.98
C LYS A 116 22.00 -38.75 -43.66
N PHE A 117 21.29 -38.55 -42.57
CA PHE A 117 21.72 -39.05 -41.26
C PHE A 117 21.55 -40.57 -41.19
N GLU A 118 22.52 -41.25 -40.57
CA GLU A 118 22.38 -42.67 -40.26
C GLU A 118 21.37 -42.82 -39.10
N LEU A 119 20.13 -43.20 -39.43
CA LEU A 119 19.10 -43.55 -38.46
C LEU A 119 19.23 -45.02 -38.12
N PRO A 120 19.09 -45.46 -36.87
CA PRO A 120 18.55 -44.73 -35.66
C PRO A 120 19.64 -44.07 -34.80
N SER A 121 20.94 -44.36 -34.97
CA SER A 121 21.98 -43.93 -34.03
C SER A 121 22.12 -42.43 -33.87
N GLY A 122 22.05 -41.69 -34.99
CA GLY A 122 22.09 -40.20 -34.96
C GLY A 122 20.89 -39.59 -34.19
N TYR A 123 19.71 -40.12 -34.40
CA TYR A 123 18.51 -39.68 -33.66
C TYR A 123 18.58 -39.97 -32.16
N LEU A 124 19.05 -41.15 -31.77
CA LEU A 124 19.22 -41.54 -30.36
C LEU A 124 20.22 -40.61 -29.64
N ALA A 125 21.34 -40.31 -30.31
CA ALA A 125 22.34 -39.38 -29.79
C ALA A 125 21.74 -37.96 -29.60
N LEU A 126 21.06 -37.43 -30.61
CA LEU A 126 20.41 -36.12 -30.53
C LEU A 126 19.35 -36.08 -29.39
N ARG A 127 18.57 -37.15 -29.23
CA ARG A 127 17.57 -37.26 -28.16
C ARG A 127 18.20 -37.28 -26.77
N ARG A 128 19.39 -37.93 -26.60
CA ARG A 128 20.12 -37.89 -25.31
C ARG A 128 20.61 -36.47 -24.99
N ILE A 129 21.09 -35.75 -26.00
CA ILE A 129 21.52 -34.35 -25.85
C ILE A 129 20.30 -33.46 -25.49
N ALA A 130 19.19 -33.62 -26.22
CA ALA A 130 17.97 -32.88 -25.94
C ALA A 130 17.44 -33.16 -24.53
N LYS A 131 17.60 -34.40 -24.03
CA LYS A 131 17.27 -34.74 -22.63
C LYS A 131 18.18 -34.00 -21.64
N LEU A 132 19.51 -33.98 -21.88
CA LEU A 132 20.43 -33.22 -21.03
C LEU A 132 20.11 -31.70 -21.03
N MET A 133 19.72 -31.15 -22.18
CA MET A 133 19.24 -29.78 -22.27
C MET A 133 17.98 -29.57 -21.42
N SER A 134 17.03 -30.51 -21.47
CA SER A 134 15.81 -30.47 -20.65
C SER A 134 16.15 -30.45 -19.16
N GLU A 135 17.01 -31.35 -18.69
CA GLU A 135 17.47 -31.39 -17.30
C GLU A 135 18.18 -30.09 -16.87
N THR A 136 18.94 -29.49 -17.80
CA THR A 136 19.61 -28.19 -17.54
C THR A 136 18.60 -27.07 -17.40
N MET A 137 17.58 -27.00 -18.27
CA MET A 137 16.54 -25.98 -18.19
C MET A 137 15.72 -26.11 -16.89
N GLU A 138 15.39 -27.32 -16.47
CA GLU A 138 14.74 -27.58 -15.19
C GLU A 138 15.60 -27.13 -14.00
N THR A 139 16.91 -27.37 -14.06
CA THR A 139 17.85 -26.92 -13.02
C THR A 139 17.89 -25.39 -12.92
N ILE A 140 17.94 -24.69 -14.05
CA ILE A 140 17.93 -23.22 -14.12
C ILE A 140 16.60 -22.69 -13.58
N ASP A 141 15.46 -23.29 -13.96
CA ASP A 141 14.13 -22.90 -13.45
C ASP A 141 14.05 -23.10 -11.93
N TRP A 142 14.58 -24.20 -11.41
CA TRP A 142 14.61 -24.47 -9.97
C TRP A 142 15.46 -23.47 -9.20
N GLN A 143 16.66 -23.16 -9.69
CA GLN A 143 17.53 -22.12 -9.10
C GLN A 143 16.86 -20.75 -9.09
N ARG A 144 16.22 -20.37 -10.20
CA ARG A 144 15.46 -19.12 -10.30
C ARG A 144 14.30 -19.08 -9.29
N THR A 145 13.62 -20.20 -9.08
CA THR A 145 12.54 -20.33 -8.07
C THR A 145 13.07 -20.08 -6.66
N ILE A 146 14.21 -20.68 -6.31
CA ILE A 146 14.86 -20.46 -5.00
C ILE A 146 15.26 -18.99 -4.82
N GLU A 147 15.86 -18.37 -5.83
CA GLU A 147 16.27 -16.96 -5.77
C GLU A 147 15.09 -16.03 -5.55
N VAL A 148 13.98 -16.25 -6.26
CA VAL A 148 12.76 -15.49 -6.12
C VAL A 148 12.16 -15.68 -4.72
N ARG A 149 12.09 -16.92 -4.25
CA ARG A 149 11.60 -17.24 -2.90
C ARG A 149 12.44 -16.55 -1.83
N SER A 150 13.76 -16.67 -1.89
CA SER A 150 14.67 -16.03 -0.94
C SER A 150 14.54 -14.50 -0.94
N ARG A 151 14.26 -13.89 -2.11
CA ARG A 151 14.00 -12.46 -2.21
C ARG A 151 12.70 -12.06 -1.53
N ILE A 152 11.63 -12.83 -1.72
CA ILE A 152 10.34 -12.62 -1.06
C ILE A 152 10.48 -12.78 0.45
N ASP A 153 11.14 -13.84 0.92
CA ASP A 153 11.38 -14.09 2.35
C ASP A 153 12.09 -12.91 3.02
N ARG A 154 13.12 -12.36 2.35
CA ARG A 154 13.83 -11.17 2.85
C ARG A 154 12.92 -9.94 2.93
N LYS A 155 12.07 -9.73 1.93
CA LYS A 155 11.13 -8.62 1.91
C LYS A 155 10.04 -8.72 2.99
N ILE A 156 9.63 -9.93 3.33
CA ILE A 156 8.73 -10.19 4.46
C ILE A 156 9.36 -9.73 5.79
N LEU A 157 10.64 -10.01 5.98
CA LEU A 157 11.38 -9.60 7.19
C LEU A 157 11.58 -8.08 7.29
N GLU A 158 11.52 -7.33 6.18
CA GLU A 158 11.62 -5.86 6.15
C GLU A 158 10.33 -5.15 6.64
N GLN A 159 9.31 -5.86 7.10
CA GLN A 159 8.03 -5.33 7.62
C GLN A 159 7.36 -4.30 6.69
N LEU A 160 7.28 -4.61 5.42
CA LEU A 160 6.63 -3.77 4.42
C LEU A 160 5.12 -3.59 4.72
N ARG A 161 4.55 -2.49 4.23
CA ARG A 161 3.09 -2.30 4.25
C ARG A 161 2.40 -3.41 3.45
N PRO A 162 1.18 -3.83 3.83
CA PRO A 162 0.47 -4.93 3.15
C PRO A 162 0.44 -4.79 1.63
N GLN A 163 0.17 -3.60 1.13
CA GLN A 163 0.11 -3.31 -0.32
C GLN A 163 1.48 -3.50 -1.00
N ASP A 164 2.56 -3.01 -0.39
CA ASP A 164 3.90 -3.12 -0.95
C ASP A 164 4.35 -4.58 -0.99
N LEU A 165 3.99 -5.36 0.04
CA LEU A 165 4.27 -6.79 0.10
C LEU A 165 3.55 -7.56 -1.01
N PHE A 166 2.28 -7.24 -1.28
CA PHE A 166 1.54 -7.83 -2.40
C PHE A 166 2.25 -7.62 -3.73
N TYR A 167 2.67 -6.38 -4.02
CA TYR A 167 3.38 -6.08 -5.25
C TYR A 167 4.71 -6.85 -5.38
N GLN A 168 5.43 -7.04 -4.27
CA GLN A 168 6.67 -7.85 -4.27
C GLN A 168 6.39 -9.33 -4.58
N ILE A 169 5.33 -9.89 -4.02
CA ILE A 169 4.91 -11.28 -4.29
C ILE A 169 4.47 -11.42 -5.75
N LEU A 170 3.62 -10.53 -6.24
CA LEU A 170 3.17 -10.53 -7.62
C LEU A 170 4.35 -10.40 -8.61
N HIS A 171 5.30 -9.50 -8.32
CA HIS A 171 6.50 -9.34 -9.15
C HIS A 171 7.38 -10.59 -9.13
N GLY A 172 7.54 -11.22 -7.98
CA GLY A 172 8.24 -12.50 -7.85
C GLY A 172 7.59 -13.61 -8.68
N LEU A 173 6.29 -13.80 -8.53
CA LEU A 173 5.52 -14.78 -9.30
C LEU A 173 5.59 -14.52 -10.80
N ARG A 174 5.52 -13.28 -11.25
CA ARG A 174 5.62 -12.93 -12.66
C ARG A 174 6.93 -13.36 -13.28
N SER A 175 8.03 -13.26 -12.55
CA SER A 175 9.34 -13.70 -13.03
C SER A 175 9.41 -15.23 -13.25
N LEU A 176 8.54 -16.00 -12.60
CA LEU A 176 8.47 -17.46 -12.69
C LEU A 176 7.39 -17.95 -13.66
N THR A 177 6.21 -17.33 -13.68
CA THR A 177 5.03 -17.79 -14.42
C THR A 177 4.75 -17.02 -15.70
N ARG A 178 5.39 -15.85 -15.91
CA ARG A 178 5.24 -15.00 -17.10
C ARG A 178 3.79 -14.62 -17.41
N TYR A 179 3.00 -14.32 -16.40
CA TYR A 179 1.63 -13.85 -16.60
C TYR A 179 1.57 -12.40 -17.13
N ASP A 180 0.43 -12.07 -17.73
CA ASP A 180 0.16 -10.74 -18.27
C ASP A 180 -0.56 -9.85 -17.26
N HIS A 181 -1.43 -10.42 -16.46
CA HIS A 181 -2.23 -9.73 -15.45
C HIS A 181 -2.28 -10.52 -14.15
N SER A 182 -2.28 -9.83 -13.02
CA SER A 182 -2.53 -10.42 -11.71
C SER A 182 -3.28 -9.46 -10.82
N SER A 183 -4.13 -10.01 -9.98
CA SER A 183 -4.90 -9.28 -8.99
C SER A 183 -5.02 -10.07 -7.69
N ALA A 184 -4.98 -9.35 -6.58
CA ALA A 184 -5.22 -9.91 -5.26
C ALA A 184 -6.50 -9.32 -4.68
N LEU A 185 -7.44 -10.19 -4.35
CA LEU A 185 -8.73 -9.88 -3.74
C LEU A 185 -8.71 -10.35 -2.29
N LEU A 186 -8.97 -9.47 -1.35
CA LEU A 186 -9.09 -9.82 0.06
C LEU A 186 -10.54 -9.73 0.54
N ILE A 187 -10.87 -10.54 1.53
CA ILE A 187 -12.17 -10.52 2.19
C ILE A 187 -12.23 -9.29 3.08
N CYS A 188 -13.09 -8.32 2.76
CA CYS A 188 -13.27 -7.09 3.53
C CYS A 188 -14.12 -7.31 4.76
N ASP A 189 -15.27 -7.94 4.58
CA ASP A 189 -16.20 -8.23 5.66
C ASP A 189 -16.82 -9.61 5.46
N ARG A 190 -16.64 -10.49 6.45
CA ARG A 190 -17.25 -11.82 6.47
C ARG A 190 -18.79 -11.76 6.57
N ARG A 191 -19.34 -10.65 7.05
CA ARG A 191 -20.80 -10.48 7.18
C ARG A 191 -21.44 -10.01 5.88
N GLU A 192 -20.71 -9.21 5.09
CA GLU A 192 -21.20 -8.69 3.82
C GLU A 192 -20.88 -9.62 2.64
N ASN A 193 -20.09 -10.68 2.84
CA ASN A 193 -19.62 -11.59 1.78
C ASN A 193 -19.04 -10.81 0.58
N THR A 194 -18.12 -9.88 0.86
CA THR A 194 -17.50 -9.06 -0.17
C THR A 194 -15.99 -9.26 -0.23
N LEU A 195 -15.46 -9.25 -1.45
CA LEU A 195 -14.03 -9.22 -1.75
C LEU A 195 -13.64 -7.83 -2.21
N GLU A 196 -12.54 -7.30 -1.76
CA GLU A 196 -11.98 -6.03 -2.23
C GLU A 196 -10.69 -6.26 -3.01
N LEU A 197 -10.57 -5.60 -4.14
CA LEU A 197 -9.34 -5.58 -4.92
C LEU A 197 -8.30 -4.70 -4.24
N VAL A 198 -7.27 -5.31 -3.65
CA VAL A 198 -6.23 -4.59 -2.89
C VAL A 198 -4.94 -4.39 -3.66
N ALA A 199 -4.68 -5.22 -4.68
CA ALA A 199 -3.52 -5.09 -5.54
C ALA A 199 -3.80 -5.63 -6.94
N GLU A 200 -3.29 -4.95 -7.95
CA GLU A 200 -3.38 -5.34 -9.35
C GLU A 200 -2.09 -4.99 -10.07
N GLN A 201 -1.63 -5.88 -10.95
CA GLN A 201 -0.45 -5.68 -11.79
C GLN A 201 -0.77 -6.11 -13.23
N ILE A 202 -0.61 -5.17 -14.16
CA ILE A 202 -0.79 -5.39 -15.60
C ILE A 202 0.58 -5.26 -16.28
N ALA A 203 0.94 -6.22 -17.14
CA ALA A 203 2.29 -6.34 -17.71
C ALA A 203 2.79 -5.11 -18.47
N TRP A 204 1.89 -4.45 -19.20
CA TRP A 204 2.18 -3.33 -20.09
C TRP A 204 1.81 -1.96 -19.51
N GLN A 205 1.18 -1.91 -18.34
CA GLN A 205 0.75 -0.67 -17.72
C GLN A 205 1.72 -0.24 -16.62
N LYS A 206 2.22 0.98 -16.71
CA LYS A 206 3.01 1.61 -15.63
C LYS A 206 2.07 2.44 -14.75
N GLY A 207 2.07 2.15 -13.44
CA GLY A 207 1.27 2.88 -12.46
C GLY A 207 0.29 1.99 -11.69
N LYS A 208 -0.47 2.60 -10.77
CA LYS A 208 -1.50 1.91 -10.00
C LYS A 208 -2.77 1.81 -10.84
N SER A 209 -3.43 0.66 -10.76
CA SER A 209 -4.75 0.47 -11.36
C SER A 209 -5.79 1.40 -10.73
N SER A 210 -6.69 1.92 -11.56
CA SER A 210 -7.85 2.71 -11.11
C SER A 210 -8.93 1.86 -10.42
N GLN A 211 -8.80 0.54 -10.45
CA GLN A 211 -9.78 -0.41 -9.92
C GLN A 211 -9.49 -0.84 -8.47
N ILE A 212 -8.37 -0.42 -7.89
CA ILE A 212 -8.06 -0.70 -6.47
C ILE A 212 -9.16 -0.13 -5.59
N GLY A 213 -9.69 -0.98 -4.68
CA GLY A 213 -10.84 -0.65 -3.83
C GLY A 213 -12.19 -1.12 -4.39
N LEU A 214 -12.22 -1.72 -5.61
CA LEU A 214 -13.42 -2.31 -6.16
C LEU A 214 -13.89 -3.47 -5.27
N LYS A 215 -15.17 -3.45 -4.89
CA LYS A 215 -15.79 -4.50 -4.09
C LYS A 215 -16.60 -5.44 -4.99
N LEU A 216 -16.34 -6.72 -4.85
CA LEU A 216 -17.02 -7.80 -5.59
C LEU A 216 -17.82 -8.67 -4.63
N PRO A 217 -19.03 -9.11 -4.98
CA PRO A 217 -19.80 -10.03 -4.15
C PRO A 217 -19.15 -11.42 -4.12
N LEU A 218 -19.15 -12.04 -2.97
CA LEU A 218 -18.67 -13.40 -2.76
C LEU A 218 -19.88 -14.33 -2.59
N SER A 219 -20.15 -15.17 -3.60
CA SER A 219 -21.22 -16.18 -3.53
C SER A 219 -20.81 -17.40 -2.71
N ASP A 220 -21.80 -18.16 -2.23
CA ASP A 220 -21.55 -19.40 -1.47
C ASP A 220 -20.78 -20.45 -2.28
N ASP A 221 -20.98 -20.49 -3.59
CA ASP A 221 -20.25 -21.39 -4.50
C ASP A 221 -18.76 -21.04 -4.54
N ILE A 222 -18.44 -19.75 -4.59
CA ILE A 222 -17.06 -19.26 -4.54
C ILE A 222 -16.42 -19.58 -3.20
N TRP A 223 -17.17 -19.40 -2.11
CA TRP A 223 -16.73 -19.79 -0.77
C TRP A 223 -16.36 -21.27 -0.71
N SER A 224 -17.19 -22.16 -1.28
CA SER A 224 -16.95 -23.60 -1.25
C SER A 224 -15.71 -24.00 -2.06
N LEU A 225 -15.50 -23.37 -3.23
CA LEU A 225 -14.30 -23.57 -4.06
C LEU A 225 -13.03 -23.09 -3.35
N MET A 226 -13.07 -21.94 -2.70
CA MET A 226 -11.92 -21.36 -2.01
C MET A 226 -11.54 -22.12 -0.74
N ARG A 227 -12.47 -22.84 -0.10
CA ARG A 227 -12.20 -23.68 1.09
C ARG A 227 -11.33 -24.90 0.82
N ASN A 228 -11.29 -25.37 -0.41
CA ASN A 228 -10.51 -26.55 -0.76
C ASN A 228 -8.98 -26.30 -0.81
N GLU A 229 -8.53 -25.07 -0.58
CA GLU A 229 -7.13 -24.64 -0.52
C GLU A 229 -6.29 -25.04 -1.75
N MET A 230 -6.93 -25.38 -2.87
CA MET A 230 -6.29 -25.79 -4.11
C MET A 230 -6.20 -24.64 -5.10
N VAL A 231 -5.19 -24.68 -5.96
CA VAL A 231 -5.09 -23.79 -7.10
C VAL A 231 -5.95 -24.31 -8.25
N TYR A 232 -6.82 -23.47 -8.76
CA TYR A 232 -7.69 -23.78 -9.90
C TYR A 232 -7.15 -23.14 -11.17
N GLY A 233 -7.09 -23.89 -12.24
CA GLY A 233 -6.68 -23.43 -13.56
C GLY A 233 -7.85 -23.48 -14.55
N PHE A 234 -8.02 -22.40 -15.31
CA PHE A 234 -9.08 -22.24 -16.30
C PHE A 234 -8.52 -21.73 -17.62
N ASP A 235 -9.01 -22.27 -18.72
CA ASP A 235 -8.74 -21.78 -20.07
C ASP A 235 -10.03 -21.39 -20.78
N TRP A 236 -10.00 -20.30 -21.54
CA TRP A 236 -11.10 -19.90 -22.40
C TRP A 236 -11.04 -20.65 -23.72
N ARG A 237 -12.00 -21.54 -23.94
CA ARG A 237 -12.13 -22.33 -25.17
C ARG A 237 -13.58 -22.35 -25.64
N ASP A 238 -13.79 -22.28 -26.93
CA ASP A 238 -15.12 -22.40 -27.57
C ASP A 238 -16.21 -21.50 -26.92
N GLY A 239 -15.81 -20.28 -26.49
CA GLY A 239 -16.75 -19.32 -25.93
C GLY A 239 -17.09 -19.52 -24.43
N ARG A 240 -16.38 -20.38 -23.73
CA ARG A 240 -16.61 -20.66 -22.30
C ARG A 240 -15.30 -20.88 -21.55
N TRP A 241 -15.35 -20.69 -20.24
CA TRP A 241 -14.26 -21.08 -19.35
C TRP A 241 -14.33 -22.58 -19.07
N GLU A 242 -13.23 -23.27 -19.26
CA GLU A 242 -13.06 -24.68 -18.96
C GLU A 242 -12.01 -24.86 -17.87
N GLU A 243 -12.38 -25.57 -16.80
CA GLU A 243 -11.44 -25.99 -15.79
C GLU A 243 -10.56 -27.12 -16.33
N TRP A 244 -9.27 -27.17 -15.97
CA TRP A 244 -8.34 -28.20 -16.46
C TRP A 244 -8.72 -29.62 -16.09
N SER A 245 -9.53 -29.77 -15.02
CA SER A 245 -9.95 -31.08 -14.49
C SER A 245 -11.25 -31.64 -15.05
N GLY A 246 -11.98 -30.93 -15.94
CA GLY A 246 -13.21 -31.52 -16.38
C GLY A 246 -14.25 -30.74 -17.17
N GLY A 247 -13.90 -29.71 -17.90
CA GLY A 247 -14.78 -29.18 -18.97
C GLY A 247 -16.09 -28.54 -18.52
N ARG A 248 -16.17 -27.95 -17.32
CA ARG A 248 -17.32 -27.16 -16.87
C ARG A 248 -16.91 -25.73 -16.55
N SER A 249 -17.71 -24.77 -17.02
CA SER A 249 -17.60 -23.38 -16.62
C SER A 249 -17.91 -23.23 -15.13
N THR A 250 -17.02 -22.61 -14.35
CA THR A 250 -17.22 -22.42 -12.91
C THR A 250 -17.55 -20.98 -12.58
N PRO A 251 -18.36 -20.72 -11.55
CA PRO A 251 -18.71 -19.36 -11.11
C PRO A 251 -17.49 -18.50 -10.76
N LEU A 252 -16.43 -19.11 -10.22
CA LEU A 252 -15.20 -18.43 -9.84
C LEU A 252 -14.51 -17.79 -11.04
N ALA A 253 -14.37 -18.51 -12.16
CA ALA A 253 -13.76 -17.98 -13.37
C ALA A 253 -14.58 -16.81 -13.94
N GLN A 254 -15.91 -16.91 -13.90
CA GLN A 254 -16.81 -15.85 -14.37
C GLN A 254 -16.72 -14.59 -13.50
N LEU A 255 -16.64 -14.76 -12.16
CA LEU A 255 -16.51 -13.63 -11.25
C LEU A 255 -15.20 -12.89 -11.44
N LEU A 256 -14.12 -13.60 -11.72
CA LEU A 256 -12.79 -13.03 -11.85
C LEU A 256 -12.46 -12.57 -13.28
N ASP A 257 -13.40 -12.66 -14.22
CA ASP A 257 -13.30 -12.12 -15.57
C ASP A 257 -13.67 -10.63 -15.58
N TYR A 258 -12.69 -9.79 -15.29
CA TYR A 258 -12.85 -8.32 -15.22
C TYR A 258 -13.31 -7.68 -16.54
N ASN A 259 -13.05 -8.31 -17.69
CA ASN A 259 -13.40 -7.75 -18.98
C ASN A 259 -14.91 -7.67 -19.19
N LYS A 260 -15.70 -8.46 -18.44
CA LYS A 260 -17.16 -8.39 -18.44
C LYS A 260 -17.74 -7.41 -17.42
N ILE A 261 -16.98 -7.07 -16.38
CA ILE A 261 -17.46 -6.21 -15.28
C ILE A 261 -17.17 -4.73 -15.58
N VAL A 262 -16.15 -4.46 -16.39
CA VAL A 262 -15.72 -3.09 -16.72
C VAL A 262 -15.88 -2.87 -18.23
N GLU A 263 -17.03 -2.41 -18.66
CA GLU A 263 -17.34 -2.00 -20.05
C GLU A 263 -16.52 -0.77 -20.53
N ALA A 264 -15.51 -0.34 -19.85
CA ALA A 264 -14.95 0.99 -20.10
C ALA A 264 -13.43 1.08 -20.17
N SER A 265 -12.70 0.11 -20.64
CA SER A 265 -11.33 0.43 -21.06
C SER A 265 -10.83 -0.47 -22.17
N SER A 266 -10.71 0.12 -23.32
CA SER A 266 -9.96 -0.21 -24.52
C SER A 266 -8.69 -1.06 -24.30
N SER A 267 -8.81 -2.33 -23.97
CA SER A 267 -7.73 -3.27 -24.18
C SER A 267 -8.28 -4.50 -24.91
N ASP A 268 -7.86 -4.67 -26.15
CA ASP A 268 -8.17 -5.79 -27.04
C ASP A 268 -7.64 -7.16 -26.52
N LEU A 269 -7.14 -7.21 -25.31
CA LEU A 269 -6.52 -8.39 -24.73
C LEU A 269 -7.50 -9.06 -23.77
N ARG A 270 -8.22 -10.06 -24.29
CA ARG A 270 -9.04 -10.96 -23.47
C ARG A 270 -8.14 -11.93 -22.72
N GLU A 271 -8.29 -11.98 -21.40
CA GLU A 271 -7.72 -13.06 -20.61
C GLU A 271 -8.26 -14.40 -21.15
N SER A 272 -7.37 -15.33 -21.39
CA SER A 272 -7.73 -16.63 -21.97
C SER A 272 -7.20 -17.82 -21.16
N SER A 273 -6.31 -17.59 -20.19
CA SER A 273 -5.85 -18.59 -19.23
C SER A 273 -5.77 -17.95 -17.85
N ILE A 274 -6.31 -18.58 -16.83
CA ILE A 274 -6.38 -18.04 -15.46
C ILE A 274 -5.94 -19.10 -14.46
N LEU A 275 -5.18 -18.69 -13.45
CA LEU A 275 -4.96 -19.41 -12.20
C LEU A 275 -5.60 -18.62 -11.06
N CYS A 276 -6.39 -19.31 -10.25
CA CYS A 276 -6.97 -18.79 -9.02
C CYS A 276 -6.42 -19.58 -7.83
N ALA A 277 -5.79 -18.88 -6.90
CA ALA A 277 -5.18 -19.48 -5.73
C ALA A 277 -5.76 -18.87 -4.45
N PRO A 278 -6.32 -19.65 -3.53
CA PRO A 278 -6.81 -19.15 -2.25
C PRO A 278 -5.65 -18.71 -1.37
N LEU A 279 -5.81 -17.55 -0.73
CA LEU A 279 -4.93 -17.03 0.29
C LEU A 279 -5.50 -17.43 1.65
N ALA A 280 -5.04 -18.55 2.21
CA ALA A 280 -5.53 -19.09 3.46
C ALA A 280 -4.43 -19.20 4.51
N THR A 281 -4.82 -19.02 5.79
CA THR A 281 -4.00 -19.29 6.96
C THR A 281 -4.73 -20.25 7.89
N ARG A 282 -4.10 -20.65 8.98
CA ARG A 282 -4.75 -21.46 10.03
C ARG A 282 -5.99 -20.75 10.63
N ASP A 283 -6.00 -19.42 10.60
CA ASP A 283 -7.11 -18.61 11.11
C ASP A 283 -8.27 -18.45 10.09
N GLY A 284 -8.10 -19.00 8.89
CA GLY A 284 -9.09 -19.06 7.82
C GLY A 284 -8.66 -18.40 6.52
N LEU A 285 -9.61 -18.28 5.61
CA LEU A 285 -9.43 -17.70 4.30
C LEU A 285 -9.30 -16.17 4.40
N LEU A 286 -8.28 -15.61 3.77
CA LEU A 286 -8.00 -14.17 3.68
C LEU A 286 -8.51 -13.58 2.37
N GLY A 287 -8.47 -14.37 1.27
CA GLY A 287 -8.83 -13.89 -0.05
C GLY A 287 -8.39 -14.84 -1.16
N VAL A 288 -8.29 -14.32 -2.36
CA VAL A 288 -7.86 -15.04 -3.55
C VAL A 288 -6.83 -14.24 -4.35
N LEU A 289 -5.83 -14.92 -4.86
CA LEU A 289 -4.90 -14.42 -5.87
C LEU A 289 -5.33 -14.94 -7.24
N LYS A 290 -5.52 -14.04 -8.21
CA LYS A 290 -5.73 -14.35 -9.61
C LYS A 290 -4.46 -14.01 -10.40
N VAL A 291 -4.03 -14.89 -11.28
CA VAL A 291 -3.02 -14.64 -12.32
C VAL A 291 -3.62 -15.02 -13.66
N ALA A 292 -3.44 -14.19 -14.68
CA ALA A 292 -4.05 -14.40 -15.99
C ALA A 292 -3.06 -14.15 -17.13
N ALA A 293 -3.30 -14.81 -18.25
CA ALA A 293 -2.58 -14.65 -19.51
C ALA A 293 -3.56 -14.55 -20.69
N CYS A 294 -3.11 -13.88 -21.76
CA CYS A 294 -3.93 -13.58 -22.93
C CYS A 294 -4.19 -14.79 -23.84
N TYR A 295 -3.44 -15.88 -23.67
CA TYR A 295 -3.55 -17.07 -24.52
C TYR A 295 -3.99 -18.30 -23.73
N PRO A 296 -4.94 -19.11 -24.27
CA PRO A 296 -5.35 -20.34 -23.62
C PRO A 296 -4.18 -21.33 -23.53
N GLY A 297 -4.12 -22.09 -22.44
CA GLY A 297 -3.04 -23.03 -22.20
C GLY A 297 -1.70 -22.40 -21.81
N SER A 298 -1.68 -21.11 -21.49
CA SER A 298 -0.46 -20.43 -21.00
C SER A 298 0.06 -21.02 -19.69
N PHE A 299 -0.83 -21.52 -18.85
CA PHE A 299 -0.48 -22.18 -17.60
C PHE A 299 -0.61 -23.69 -17.69
N SER A 300 0.08 -24.38 -16.79
CA SER A 300 0.05 -25.83 -16.63
C SER A 300 0.07 -26.20 -15.16
N GLY A 301 0.00 -27.49 -14.86
CA GLY A 301 0.21 -27.99 -13.51
C GLY A 301 1.53 -27.53 -12.87
N TYR A 302 2.54 -27.22 -13.66
CA TYR A 302 3.80 -26.67 -13.14
C TYR A 302 3.62 -25.25 -12.58
N GLU A 303 3.00 -24.35 -13.35
CA GLU A 303 2.71 -22.99 -12.91
C GLU A 303 1.73 -22.98 -11.73
N ALA A 304 0.71 -23.84 -11.75
CA ALA A 304 -0.21 -24.02 -10.64
C ALA A 304 0.53 -24.45 -9.36
N ASN A 305 1.43 -25.42 -9.46
CA ASN A 305 2.25 -25.89 -8.34
C ASN A 305 3.21 -24.83 -7.81
N LEU A 306 3.78 -23.99 -8.70
CA LEU A 306 4.58 -22.84 -8.27
C LEU A 306 3.73 -21.86 -7.47
N VAL A 307 2.56 -21.47 -7.98
CA VAL A 307 1.65 -20.57 -7.28
C VAL A 307 1.27 -21.15 -5.92
N GLU A 308 0.88 -22.45 -5.87
CA GLU A 308 0.52 -23.17 -4.64
C GLU A 308 1.65 -23.11 -3.58
N GLN A 309 2.90 -23.28 -3.99
CA GLN A 309 4.05 -23.23 -3.07
C GLN A 309 4.28 -21.82 -2.46
N PHE A 310 3.87 -20.76 -3.15
CA PHE A 310 4.02 -19.37 -2.67
C PHE A 310 2.83 -18.90 -1.83
N MET A 311 1.66 -19.50 -1.98
CA MET A 311 0.43 -19.03 -1.32
C MET A 311 0.49 -19.03 0.20
N PRO A 312 0.97 -20.07 0.89
CA PRO A 312 1.06 -20.06 2.35
C PRO A 312 1.95 -18.94 2.87
N LEU A 313 3.08 -18.70 2.20
CA LEU A 313 4.00 -17.63 2.55
C LEU A 313 3.36 -16.25 2.34
N ALA A 314 2.69 -16.06 1.21
CA ALA A 314 1.96 -14.86 0.89
C ALA A 314 0.84 -14.59 1.91
N ALA A 315 0.04 -15.60 2.22
CA ALA A 315 -1.06 -15.49 3.16
C ALA A 315 -0.59 -15.12 4.58
N VAL A 316 0.45 -15.79 5.10
CA VAL A 316 1.03 -15.48 6.42
C VAL A 316 1.61 -14.06 6.45
N ALA A 317 2.31 -13.67 5.41
CA ALA A 317 2.92 -12.34 5.32
C ALA A 317 1.87 -11.23 5.32
N ILE A 318 0.80 -11.39 4.53
CA ILE A 318 -0.33 -10.48 4.46
C ILE A 318 -1.05 -10.40 5.81
N HIS A 319 -1.37 -11.55 6.39
CA HIS A 319 -2.03 -11.64 7.69
C HIS A 319 -1.24 -10.92 8.78
N ASN A 320 0.07 -11.19 8.88
CA ASN A 320 0.93 -10.54 9.86
C ASN A 320 1.01 -9.03 9.65
N SER A 321 1.13 -8.57 8.40
CA SER A 321 1.16 -7.15 8.10
C SER A 321 -0.16 -6.45 8.46
N GLN A 322 -1.32 -7.04 8.15
CA GLN A 322 -2.63 -6.51 8.56
C GLN A 322 -2.78 -6.48 10.09
N ARG A 323 -2.33 -7.55 10.77
CA ARG A 323 -2.37 -7.64 12.23
C ARG A 323 -1.50 -6.55 12.88
N THR A 324 -0.31 -6.28 12.36
CA THR A 324 0.57 -5.23 12.86
C THR A 324 -0.08 -3.86 12.76
N VAL A 325 -0.64 -3.50 11.59
CA VAL A 325 -1.38 -2.23 11.41
C VAL A 325 -2.55 -2.11 12.39
N THR A 326 -3.29 -3.20 12.59
CA THR A 326 -4.43 -3.22 13.55
C THR A 326 -3.96 -3.06 15.00
N LEU A 327 -2.85 -3.70 15.38
CA LEU A 327 -2.28 -3.59 16.72
C LEU A 327 -1.74 -2.18 16.98
N GLU A 328 -1.04 -1.58 16.03
CA GLU A 328 -0.58 -0.20 16.12
C GLU A 328 -1.73 0.79 16.31
N ALA A 329 -2.82 0.62 15.55
CA ALA A 329 -4.02 1.44 15.69
C ALA A 329 -4.67 1.28 17.09
N LYS A 330 -4.78 0.05 17.60
CA LYS A 330 -5.30 -0.23 18.95
C LYS A 330 -4.37 0.30 20.04
N MET A 331 -3.07 0.20 19.85
CA MET A 331 -2.07 0.73 20.80
C MET A 331 -2.17 2.26 20.88
N LEU A 332 -2.27 2.94 19.74
CA LEU A 332 -2.46 4.39 19.69
C LEU A 332 -3.78 4.82 20.35
N GLU A 333 -4.87 4.03 20.17
CA GLU A 333 -6.14 4.28 20.84
C GLU A 333 -6.05 4.08 22.36
N ALA A 334 -5.34 3.02 22.80
CA ALA A 334 -5.10 2.76 24.22
C ALA A 334 -4.23 3.84 24.86
N GLU A 335 -3.18 4.32 24.19
CA GLU A 335 -2.37 5.45 24.65
C GLU A 335 -3.19 6.72 24.79
N LYS A 336 -4.08 7.02 23.82
CA LYS A 336 -5.01 8.14 23.92
C LYS A 336 -5.94 8.01 25.12
N LYS A 337 -6.54 6.83 25.34
CA LYS A 337 -7.42 6.57 26.51
C LYS A 337 -6.65 6.72 27.81
N HIS A 338 -5.41 6.22 27.89
CA HIS A 338 -4.58 6.34 29.08
C HIS A 338 -4.17 7.79 29.35
N ALA A 339 -3.82 8.55 28.30
CA ALA A 339 -3.55 9.98 28.42
C ALA A 339 -4.78 10.73 28.95
N VAL A 340 -5.98 10.46 28.42
CA VAL A 340 -7.24 11.05 28.89
C VAL A 340 -7.54 10.67 30.36
N ALA A 341 -7.31 9.41 30.76
CA ALA A 341 -7.53 8.98 32.15
C ALA A 341 -6.58 9.67 33.15
N ASN A 342 -5.32 9.87 32.78
CA ASN A 342 -4.36 10.63 33.60
C ASN A 342 -4.74 12.12 33.68
N LEU A 343 -5.27 12.68 32.57
CA LEU A 343 -5.81 14.02 32.50
C LEU A 343 -6.99 14.22 33.46
N VAL A 344 -7.93 13.27 33.50
CA VAL A 344 -9.10 13.33 34.39
C VAL A 344 -8.68 13.43 35.85
N ARG A 345 -7.61 12.71 36.24
CA ARG A 345 -7.11 12.76 37.65
C ARG A 345 -6.56 14.14 38.01
N GLY A 346 -5.73 14.75 37.13
CA GLY A 346 -5.19 16.10 37.35
C GLY A 346 -6.28 17.16 37.34
N VAL A 347 -7.19 17.08 36.39
CA VAL A 347 -8.34 17.97 36.26
C VAL A 347 -9.28 17.90 37.48
N SER A 348 -9.57 16.69 38.00
CA SER A 348 -10.38 16.53 39.19
C SER A 348 -9.76 17.22 40.40
N HIS A 349 -8.45 17.17 40.54
CA HIS A 349 -7.75 17.89 41.61
C HIS A 349 -7.88 19.41 41.44
N ASP A 350 -7.70 19.96 40.22
CA ASP A 350 -7.73 21.40 39.96
C ASP A 350 -9.16 21.97 40.06
N VAL A 351 -10.16 21.20 39.60
CA VAL A 351 -11.57 21.55 39.78
C VAL A 351 -11.96 21.54 41.26
N ASN A 352 -11.55 20.52 42.01
CA ASN A 352 -11.83 20.45 43.44
C ASN A 352 -11.15 21.60 44.20
N ASN A 353 -9.94 22.01 43.82
CA ASN A 353 -9.28 23.16 44.40
C ASN A 353 -10.00 24.48 44.07
N ALA A 354 -10.42 24.68 42.83
CA ALA A 354 -11.18 25.87 42.43
C ALA A 354 -12.58 25.94 43.10
N LEU A 355 -13.24 24.81 43.25
CA LEU A 355 -14.54 24.75 43.97
C LEU A 355 -14.39 24.81 45.47
N GLY A 356 -13.26 24.34 46.00
CA GLY A 356 -12.97 24.32 47.44
C GLY A 356 -12.96 25.70 48.09
N CYS A 357 -12.66 26.75 47.36
CA CYS A 357 -12.74 28.13 47.88
C CYS A 357 -14.14 28.75 47.74
N VAL A 358 -14.99 28.25 46.84
CA VAL A 358 -16.32 28.83 46.56
C VAL A 358 -17.27 28.60 47.73
N LEU A 359 -17.32 27.37 48.26
CA LEU A 359 -18.24 27.02 49.35
C LEU A 359 -17.98 27.81 50.64
N PRO A 360 -16.74 27.97 51.14
CA PRO A 360 -16.42 28.82 52.28
C PRO A 360 -16.82 30.28 52.08
N LEU A 361 -16.56 30.85 50.92
CA LEU A 361 -16.91 32.24 50.59
C LEU A 361 -18.43 32.45 50.60
N VAL A 362 -19.19 31.52 50.02
CA VAL A 362 -20.66 31.58 50.07
C VAL A 362 -21.18 31.44 51.49
N GLN A 363 -20.60 30.55 52.31
CA GLN A 363 -20.96 30.39 53.72
C GLN A 363 -20.64 31.64 54.53
N GLN A 364 -19.51 32.29 54.26
CA GLN A 364 -19.15 33.55 54.92
C GLN A 364 -20.11 34.68 54.56
N ILE A 365 -20.43 34.86 53.28
CA ILE A 365 -21.42 35.82 52.81
C ILE A 365 -22.77 35.59 53.50
N MET A 366 -23.23 34.33 53.61
CA MET A 366 -24.46 34.00 54.28
C MET A 366 -24.44 34.33 55.78
N ALA A 367 -23.34 34.07 56.48
CA ALA A 367 -23.15 34.39 57.88
C ALA A 367 -23.14 35.89 58.13
N ASP A 368 -22.48 36.67 57.25
CA ASP A 368 -22.42 38.12 57.32
C ASP A 368 -23.80 38.78 57.06
N VAL A 369 -24.57 38.22 56.13
CA VAL A 369 -25.97 38.62 55.91
C VAL A 369 -26.84 38.36 57.17
N GLN A 370 -26.73 37.17 57.74
CA GLN A 370 -27.55 36.79 58.94
C GLN A 370 -27.18 37.60 60.17
N SER A 371 -25.92 38.00 60.32
CA SER A 371 -25.45 38.80 61.46
C SER A 371 -25.52 40.30 61.24
N ASN A 372 -26.07 40.76 60.10
CA ASN A 372 -26.21 42.17 59.72
C ASN A 372 -24.85 42.92 59.68
N ARG A 373 -23.79 42.22 59.37
CA ARG A 373 -22.41 42.74 59.32
C ARG A 373 -21.90 42.91 57.88
N LEU A 374 -22.76 42.90 56.91
CA LEU A 374 -22.40 42.93 55.49
C LEU A 374 -21.68 44.25 55.14
N GLN A 375 -20.46 44.14 54.67
CA GLN A 375 -19.72 45.28 54.13
C GLN A 375 -19.67 45.15 52.59
N ILE A 376 -20.09 46.19 51.85
CA ILE A 376 -20.18 46.16 50.39
C ILE A 376 -18.84 45.88 49.72
N HIS A 377 -17.75 46.34 50.27
CA HIS A 377 -16.41 46.13 49.73
C HIS A 377 -15.94 44.65 49.85
N THR A 378 -16.18 44.01 51.00
CA THR A 378 -15.89 42.58 51.23
C THR A 378 -16.76 41.69 50.36
N LEU A 379 -18.07 41.99 50.29
CA LEU A 379 -19.02 41.27 49.44
C LEU A 379 -18.58 41.32 47.96
N SER A 380 -18.20 42.50 47.47
CA SER A 380 -17.74 42.66 46.07
C SER A 380 -16.50 41.82 45.80
N HIS A 381 -15.54 41.76 46.73
CA HIS A 381 -14.34 40.97 46.64
C HIS A 381 -14.64 39.47 46.65
N ASP A 382 -15.49 38.99 47.56
CA ASP A 382 -15.84 37.57 47.68
C ASP A 382 -16.62 37.07 46.47
N VAL A 383 -17.56 37.85 45.95
CA VAL A 383 -18.29 37.53 44.71
C VAL A 383 -17.35 37.49 43.53
N GLN A 384 -16.35 38.38 43.42
CA GLN A 384 -15.36 38.38 42.39
C GLN A 384 -14.46 37.13 42.42
N GLN A 385 -14.09 36.64 43.60
CA GLN A 385 -13.33 35.38 43.77
C GLN A 385 -14.17 34.16 43.33
N ILE A 386 -15.47 34.12 43.70
CA ILE A 386 -16.40 33.07 43.26
C ILE A 386 -16.51 33.05 41.74
N GLU A 387 -16.71 34.21 41.09
CA GLU A 387 -16.78 34.31 39.65
C GLU A 387 -15.50 33.79 38.98
N GLN A 388 -14.32 34.14 39.49
CA GLN A 388 -13.01 33.71 38.97
C GLN A 388 -12.83 32.19 39.10
N ALA A 389 -13.28 31.58 40.21
CA ALA A 389 -13.23 30.13 40.40
C ALA A 389 -14.14 29.40 39.40
N ILE A 390 -15.37 29.89 39.18
CA ILE A 390 -16.32 29.33 38.19
C ILE A 390 -15.75 29.43 36.78
N GLN A 391 -15.19 30.57 36.42
CA GLN A 391 -14.58 30.74 35.09
C GLN A 391 -13.38 29.80 34.88
N THR A 392 -12.60 29.52 35.93
CA THR A 392 -11.51 28.57 35.91
C THR A 392 -12.03 27.13 35.65
N CYS A 393 -13.07 26.71 36.37
CA CYS A 393 -13.71 25.42 36.14
C CYS A 393 -14.25 25.29 34.70
N ARG A 394 -14.97 26.31 34.18
CA ARG A 394 -15.45 26.32 32.78
C ARG A 394 -14.33 26.15 31.78
N ARG A 395 -13.18 26.80 31.97
CA ARG A 395 -12.02 26.69 31.10
C ARG A 395 -11.43 25.29 31.13
N ILE A 396 -11.30 24.69 32.31
CA ILE A 396 -10.76 23.33 32.50
C ILE A 396 -11.69 22.30 31.81
N PHE A 397 -12.99 22.35 32.06
CA PHE A 397 -13.96 21.46 31.43
C PHE A 397 -14.03 21.64 29.90
N GLY A 398 -13.99 22.88 29.40
CA GLY A 398 -13.95 23.19 27.96
C GLY A 398 -12.73 22.57 27.26
N GLY A 399 -11.55 22.69 27.88
CA GLY A 399 -10.31 22.06 27.40
C GLY A 399 -10.37 20.53 27.38
N MET A 400 -10.94 19.92 28.41
CA MET A 400 -11.10 18.48 28.51
C MET A 400 -12.07 17.93 27.45
N LEU A 401 -13.20 18.61 27.23
CA LEU A 401 -14.17 18.22 26.19
C LEU A 401 -13.57 18.30 24.78
N ALA A 402 -12.76 19.31 24.52
CA ALA A 402 -12.06 19.46 23.23
C ALA A 402 -11.05 18.33 22.98
N LEU A 403 -10.34 17.87 24.03
CA LEU A 403 -9.44 16.72 23.95
C LEU A 403 -10.16 15.37 23.84
N ALA A 404 -11.32 15.23 24.50
CA ALA A 404 -12.13 14.00 24.48
C ALA A 404 -12.93 13.82 23.18
N ARG A 405 -13.30 14.92 22.51
CA ARG A 405 -13.93 14.91 21.18
C ARG A 405 -12.87 14.61 20.12
N GLY A 406 -12.33 13.39 20.12
CA GLY A 406 -11.49 12.91 19.04
C GLY A 406 -12.24 12.93 17.71
N ALA A 407 -11.52 13.03 16.62
CA ALA A 407 -11.79 13.13 15.17
C ALA A 407 -13.03 12.47 14.54
N ASN A 408 -14.19 12.50 15.17
CA ASN A 408 -15.44 11.94 14.65
C ASN A 408 -16.54 12.98 14.49
N GLN A 409 -16.26 14.05 13.73
CA GLN A 409 -17.34 14.82 13.10
C GLN A 409 -16.97 15.12 11.67
N GLY A 410 -17.64 14.44 10.74
CA GLY A 410 -17.50 14.62 9.32
C GLY A 410 -17.73 16.08 8.91
N SER A 411 -16.96 16.49 7.89
CA SER A 411 -17.26 17.56 6.94
C SER A 411 -17.87 18.88 7.46
N ALA A 412 -17.53 19.34 8.66
CA ALA A 412 -17.94 20.67 9.13
C ALA A 412 -17.03 21.73 8.51
N GLN A 413 -17.62 22.69 7.79
CA GLN A 413 -16.93 23.83 7.18
C GLN A 413 -17.08 25.06 8.06
N ALA A 414 -15.97 25.62 8.56
CA ALA A 414 -15.99 26.84 9.36
C ALA A 414 -15.82 28.10 8.51
N ASN A 415 -16.47 29.16 8.98
CA ASN A 415 -16.25 30.52 8.50
C ASN A 415 -15.26 31.23 9.44
N VAL A 416 -14.09 31.56 8.90
CA VAL A 416 -12.97 32.12 9.65
C VAL A 416 -13.32 33.50 10.26
N ARG A 417 -13.97 34.39 9.48
CA ARG A 417 -14.37 35.71 9.95
C ARG A 417 -15.32 35.59 11.15
N ARG A 418 -16.35 34.76 11.02
CA ARG A 418 -17.33 34.55 12.09
C ARG A 418 -16.67 33.96 13.36
N ALA A 419 -15.74 33.04 13.21
CA ALA A 419 -15.05 32.45 14.36
C ALA A 419 -14.15 33.47 15.07
N LEU A 420 -13.45 34.30 14.29
CA LEU A 420 -12.62 35.37 14.85
C LEU A 420 -13.47 36.43 15.57
N ASP A 421 -14.57 36.88 14.95
CA ASP A 421 -15.47 37.87 15.54
C ASP A 421 -16.06 37.36 16.87
N SER A 422 -16.48 36.09 16.93
CA SER A 422 -16.96 35.45 18.15
C SER A 422 -15.89 35.41 19.27
N ALA A 423 -14.65 35.07 18.94
CA ALA A 423 -13.55 35.03 19.89
C ALA A 423 -13.16 36.45 20.38
N LEU A 424 -13.11 37.42 19.50
CA LEU A 424 -12.79 38.81 19.83
C LEU A 424 -13.89 39.49 20.64
N ALA A 425 -15.16 39.16 20.40
CA ALA A 425 -16.27 39.69 21.21
C ALA A 425 -16.12 39.39 22.71
N VAL A 426 -15.58 38.22 23.05
CA VAL A 426 -15.33 37.79 24.45
C VAL A 426 -14.10 38.50 25.05
N LEU A 427 -13.14 38.88 24.25
CA LEU A 427 -11.82 39.36 24.73
C LEU A 427 -11.63 40.87 24.58
N ARG A 428 -12.46 41.57 23.79
CA ARG A 428 -12.31 42.98 23.44
C ARG A 428 -12.14 43.88 24.66
N ASP A 429 -13.05 43.83 25.61
CA ASP A 429 -12.99 44.66 26.82
C ASP A 429 -11.72 44.41 27.65
N GLY A 430 -11.25 43.17 27.64
CA GLY A 430 -10.01 42.78 28.33
C GLY A 430 -8.75 43.32 27.62
N LEU A 431 -8.71 43.29 26.28
CA LEU A 431 -7.65 43.85 25.48
C LEU A 431 -7.56 45.36 25.60
N GLU A 432 -8.70 46.05 25.48
CA GLU A 432 -8.79 47.51 25.62
C GLU A 432 -8.37 48.02 27.01
N ARG A 433 -8.85 47.36 28.09
CA ARG A 433 -8.42 47.70 29.47
C ARG A 433 -6.94 47.49 29.71
N GLN A 434 -6.31 46.57 28.98
CA GLN A 434 -4.89 46.29 29.12
C GLN A 434 -4.01 47.13 28.16
N GLY A 435 -4.63 48.04 27.37
CA GLY A 435 -3.93 48.90 26.41
C GLY A 435 -3.35 48.16 25.19
N ILE A 436 -3.99 47.07 24.77
CA ILE A 436 -3.59 46.29 23.62
C ILE A 436 -4.34 46.74 22.38
N SER A 437 -3.61 47.24 21.40
CA SER A 437 -4.15 47.60 20.09
C SER A 437 -4.33 46.37 19.22
N LEU A 438 -5.45 46.31 18.46
CA LEU A 438 -5.79 45.19 17.61
C LEU A 438 -5.69 45.58 16.12
N ASP A 439 -4.88 44.83 15.34
CA ASP A 439 -4.76 44.93 13.89
C ASP A 439 -5.26 43.64 13.23
N VAL A 440 -6.43 43.69 12.56
CA VAL A 440 -7.04 42.54 11.90
C VAL A 440 -7.07 42.77 10.38
N GLN A 441 -6.35 41.91 9.68
CA GLN A 441 -6.24 41.95 8.21
C GLN A 441 -6.70 40.58 7.64
N LEU A 442 -7.99 40.45 7.40
CA LEU A 442 -8.59 39.35 6.66
C LEU A 442 -8.82 39.85 5.22
N GLY A 443 -8.29 39.14 4.22
CA GLY A 443 -8.56 39.46 2.82
C GLY A 443 -10.06 39.50 2.51
N ASP A 444 -10.41 40.11 1.37
CA ASP A 444 -11.83 40.27 0.95
C ASP A 444 -12.56 38.93 0.81
N VAL A 445 -11.86 37.88 0.37
CA VAL A 445 -12.38 36.52 0.21
C VAL A 445 -11.55 35.55 1.06
N VAL A 446 -12.09 35.16 2.21
CA VAL A 446 -11.50 34.12 3.06
C VAL A 446 -12.20 32.80 2.75
N PRO A 447 -11.48 31.76 2.27
CA PRO A 447 -12.08 30.47 1.95
C PRO A 447 -12.63 29.79 3.21
N ARG A 448 -13.64 28.95 3.04
CA ARG A 448 -14.06 28.03 4.11
C ARG A 448 -12.99 26.99 4.33
N ILE A 449 -12.83 26.60 5.58
CA ILE A 449 -11.83 25.61 6.00
C ILE A 449 -12.52 24.36 6.58
N GLN A 450 -11.85 23.24 6.47
CA GLN A 450 -12.39 21.93 6.88
C GLN A 450 -12.17 21.71 8.39
N VAL A 451 -12.72 22.62 9.20
CA VAL A 451 -12.64 22.62 10.67
C VAL A 451 -14.05 22.86 11.23
N GLY A 452 -14.36 22.34 12.40
CA GLY A 452 -15.58 22.67 13.10
C GLY A 452 -15.63 24.14 13.53
N GLN A 453 -16.78 24.83 13.40
CA GLN A 453 -16.91 26.25 13.76
C GLN A 453 -16.47 26.50 15.21
N GLY A 454 -16.92 25.68 16.17
CA GLY A 454 -16.54 25.81 17.59
C GLY A 454 -15.06 25.52 17.86
N ASP A 455 -14.46 24.59 17.10
CA ASP A 455 -13.02 24.30 17.19
C ASP A 455 -12.17 25.47 16.73
N LEU A 456 -12.61 26.15 15.65
CA LEU A 456 -11.94 27.34 15.15
C LEU A 456 -12.08 28.54 16.10
N GLU A 457 -13.27 28.72 16.70
CA GLU A 457 -13.51 29.73 17.76
C GLU A 457 -12.60 29.48 18.98
N GLN A 458 -12.48 28.21 19.40
CA GLN A 458 -11.60 27.81 20.50
C GLN A 458 -10.12 28.05 20.17
N LEU A 459 -9.71 27.81 18.92
CA LEU A 459 -8.36 28.07 18.44
C LEU A 459 -8.04 29.56 18.55
N PHE A 460 -8.90 30.44 18.02
CA PHE A 460 -8.70 31.89 18.14
C PHE A 460 -8.71 32.37 19.58
N LEU A 461 -9.63 31.87 20.41
CA LEU A 461 -9.71 32.21 21.82
C LEU A 461 -8.41 31.87 22.58
N ASN A 462 -7.89 30.66 22.37
CA ASN A 462 -6.65 30.23 23.02
C ASN A 462 -5.44 31.05 22.58
N LEU A 463 -5.27 31.29 21.27
CA LEU A 463 -4.13 32.05 20.74
C LEU A 463 -4.18 33.52 21.14
N THR A 464 -5.37 34.16 21.07
CA THR A 464 -5.56 35.56 21.46
C THR A 464 -5.39 35.77 22.97
N THR A 465 -5.88 34.84 23.80
CA THR A 465 -5.67 34.88 25.25
C THR A 465 -4.19 34.76 25.61
N ASN A 466 -3.45 33.87 24.93
CA ASN A 466 -2.02 33.74 25.15
C ASN A 466 -1.25 35.02 24.79
N ALA A 467 -1.61 35.63 23.66
CA ALA A 467 -1.04 36.92 23.23
C ALA A 467 -1.34 38.04 24.24
N ARG A 468 -2.59 38.15 24.71
CA ARG A 468 -2.97 39.11 25.78
C ARG A 468 -2.13 38.94 27.03
N ASP A 469 -2.02 37.71 27.51
CA ASP A 469 -1.29 37.41 28.73
C ASP A 469 0.24 37.65 28.60
N ALA A 470 0.78 37.60 27.39
CA ALA A 470 2.17 37.94 27.10
C ALA A 470 2.44 39.45 27.05
N MET A 471 1.40 40.30 27.02
CA MET A 471 1.49 41.76 26.91
C MET A 471 0.89 42.48 28.14
N PRO A 472 1.39 42.26 29.37
CA PRO A 472 0.79 42.84 30.60
C PRO A 472 0.79 44.36 30.64
N THR A 473 1.68 45.01 29.91
CA THR A 473 1.83 46.50 29.84
C THR A 473 1.24 47.09 28.55
N GLY A 474 0.40 46.36 27.85
CA GLY A 474 -0.11 46.71 26.55
C GLY A 474 0.79 46.29 25.39
N GLY A 475 0.39 46.60 24.17
CA GLY A 475 1.11 46.24 22.95
C GLY A 475 0.23 46.16 21.71
N LEU A 476 0.72 45.44 20.70
CA LEU A 476 0.00 45.24 19.44
C LEU A 476 -0.26 43.75 19.22
N LEU A 477 -1.53 43.40 18.96
CA LEU A 477 -1.95 42.09 18.49
C LEU A 477 -2.37 42.18 17.04
N SER A 478 -1.62 41.55 16.14
CA SER A 478 -1.93 41.51 14.71
C SER A 478 -2.41 40.09 14.31
N ILE A 479 -3.56 40.05 13.62
CA ILE A 479 -4.17 38.79 13.11
C ILE A 479 -4.36 38.93 11.61
N LYS A 480 -3.67 38.10 10.84
CA LYS A 480 -3.71 38.11 9.38
C LYS A 480 -4.14 36.78 8.80
N ALA A 481 -4.97 36.81 7.75
CA ALA A 481 -5.32 35.62 6.99
C ALA A 481 -4.85 35.79 5.54
N ARG A 482 -4.14 34.77 5.02
CA ARG A 482 -3.65 34.74 3.65
C ARG A 482 -4.05 33.43 2.97
N ASN A 483 -4.73 33.55 1.84
CA ASN A 483 -5.07 32.38 1.02
C ASN A 483 -3.86 31.97 0.15
N LEU A 484 -3.36 30.76 0.33
CA LEU A 484 -2.25 30.15 -0.42
C LEU A 484 -2.76 29.12 -1.45
N GLY A 485 -4.01 29.22 -1.88
CA GLY A 485 -4.65 28.27 -2.78
C GLY A 485 -5.29 27.12 -2.00
N ASN A 486 -4.64 25.97 -1.91
CA ASN A 486 -5.15 24.79 -1.21
C ASN A 486 -5.07 24.89 0.33
N THR A 487 -4.46 25.98 0.84
CA THR A 487 -4.18 26.17 2.26
C THR A 487 -4.46 27.63 2.64
N LEU A 488 -5.11 27.84 3.78
CA LEU A 488 -5.23 29.14 4.42
C LEU A 488 -4.18 29.26 5.51
N GLU A 489 -3.37 30.31 5.43
CA GLU A 489 -2.45 30.73 6.49
C GLU A 489 -3.16 31.72 7.41
N LEU A 490 -3.15 31.45 8.71
CA LEU A 490 -3.56 32.36 9.77
C LEU A 490 -2.31 32.71 10.58
N ALA A 491 -1.92 33.98 10.57
CA ALA A 491 -0.78 34.48 11.32
C ALA A 491 -1.26 35.36 12.47
N ILE A 492 -0.98 34.96 13.70
CA ILE A 492 -1.29 35.68 14.94
C ILE A 492 0.04 36.13 15.55
N ARG A 493 0.24 37.43 15.68
CA ARG A 493 1.47 38.03 16.20
C ARG A 493 1.18 38.98 17.33
N ASP A 494 1.93 38.83 18.45
CA ASP A 494 1.95 39.74 19.58
C ASP A 494 3.33 40.44 19.69
N THR A 495 3.37 41.57 20.39
CA THR A 495 4.59 42.31 20.77
C THR A 495 4.92 42.10 22.26
N GLY A 496 4.60 40.95 22.81
CA GLY A 496 4.76 40.64 24.23
C GLY A 496 6.17 40.25 24.64
N CYS A 497 6.29 39.63 25.82
CA CYS A 497 7.57 39.21 26.40
C CYS A 497 8.35 38.18 25.58
N GLY A 498 7.68 37.48 24.66
CA GLY A 498 8.29 36.40 23.86
C GLY A 498 8.59 35.13 24.67
N ILE A 499 9.21 34.16 24.01
CA ILE A 499 9.50 32.82 24.53
C ILE A 499 10.96 32.51 24.27
N THR A 500 11.65 31.94 25.27
CA THR A 500 13.06 31.54 25.12
C THR A 500 13.18 30.30 24.23
N PRO A 501 14.28 30.12 23.48
CA PRO A 501 14.47 29.00 22.57
C PRO A 501 14.32 27.63 23.25
N GLU A 502 14.74 27.50 24.50
CA GLU A 502 14.69 26.26 25.29
C GLU A 502 13.24 25.83 25.57
N LEU A 503 12.32 26.78 25.64
CA LEU A 503 10.91 26.54 25.95
C LEU A 503 10.07 26.27 24.70
N ILE A 504 10.51 26.71 23.51
CA ILE A 504 9.72 26.57 22.25
C ILE A 504 9.37 25.11 21.96
N SER A 505 10.28 24.16 22.24
CA SER A 505 10.01 22.73 22.04
C SER A 505 8.97 22.18 23.02
N ARG A 506 8.87 22.74 24.23
CA ARG A 506 8.03 22.26 25.32
C ARG A 506 6.66 22.92 25.44
N ILE A 507 6.50 24.14 24.95
CA ILE A 507 5.24 24.90 25.07
C ILE A 507 4.03 24.22 24.38
N GLN A 508 4.27 23.24 23.53
CA GLN A 508 3.23 22.45 22.85
C GLN A 508 2.87 21.16 23.63
N GLU A 509 3.62 20.84 24.70
CA GLU A 509 3.31 19.71 25.57
C GLU A 509 2.09 20.03 26.42
N PRO A 510 1.16 19.09 26.61
CA PRO A 510 0.04 19.29 27.52
C PRO A 510 0.51 19.57 28.95
N PHE A 511 -0.14 20.54 29.63
CA PHE A 511 0.15 21.02 31.01
C PHE A 511 1.47 21.79 31.19
N PHE A 512 2.25 21.96 30.15
CA PHE A 512 3.41 22.82 30.24
C PHE A 512 2.98 24.30 30.28
N THR A 513 3.32 25.00 31.34
CA THR A 513 3.03 26.42 31.50
C THR A 513 4.12 27.11 32.31
N THR A 514 4.41 28.34 31.92
CA THR A 514 5.27 29.28 32.67
C THR A 514 4.45 30.30 33.47
N LYS A 515 3.12 30.27 33.34
CA LYS A 515 2.20 31.21 34.00
C LYS A 515 1.75 30.66 35.36
N PRO A 516 1.73 31.46 36.43
CA PRO A 516 1.32 31.00 37.78
C PRO A 516 -0.09 30.40 37.81
N ASN A 517 -1.00 30.97 37.00
CA ASN A 517 -2.41 30.53 36.91
C ASN A 517 -2.76 29.86 35.60
N GLY A 518 -1.76 29.40 34.85
CA GLY A 518 -1.94 28.73 33.57
C GLY A 518 -2.09 27.22 33.74
N ASN A 519 -3.07 26.61 33.06
CA ASN A 519 -3.25 25.15 33.03
C ASN A 519 -2.44 24.42 31.95
N GLY A 520 -1.67 25.14 31.11
CA GLY A 520 -0.83 24.57 30.06
C GLY A 520 -1.56 23.80 28.95
N LEU A 521 -2.89 23.94 28.83
CA LEU A 521 -3.70 23.20 27.85
C LEU A 521 -3.97 23.97 26.55
N GLY A 522 -3.87 25.30 26.54
CA GLY A 522 -4.30 26.11 25.41
C GLY A 522 -3.59 25.79 24.09
N LEU A 523 -2.29 25.67 24.09
CA LEU A 523 -1.49 25.42 22.88
C LEU A 523 -1.57 23.95 22.43
N SER A 524 -1.67 23.02 23.35
CA SER A 524 -1.88 21.61 23.06
C SER A 524 -3.27 21.33 22.43
N ILE A 525 -4.30 22.07 22.85
CA ILE A 525 -5.63 22.05 22.22
C ILE A 525 -5.54 22.60 20.80
N CYS A 526 -4.88 23.74 20.58
CA CYS A 526 -4.66 24.28 19.25
C CYS A 526 -3.97 23.27 18.33
N ARG A 527 -2.91 22.63 18.81
CA ARG A 527 -2.20 21.58 18.07
C ARG A 527 -3.10 20.39 17.72
N SER A 528 -3.95 19.95 18.63
CA SER A 528 -4.89 18.85 18.39
C SER A 528 -5.90 19.21 17.32
N ILE A 529 -6.53 20.40 17.39
CA ILE A 529 -7.49 20.88 16.39
C ILE A 529 -6.84 20.93 15.00
N ILE A 530 -5.65 21.54 14.90
CA ILE A 530 -4.94 21.72 13.64
C ILE A 530 -4.52 20.37 13.04
N ARG A 531 -4.00 19.46 13.85
CA ARG A 531 -3.55 18.13 13.41
C ARG A 531 -4.70 17.24 12.93
N ASN A 532 -5.87 17.33 13.56
CA ASN A 532 -7.05 16.55 13.20
C ASN A 532 -7.55 16.84 11.77
N VAL A 533 -7.24 18.02 11.23
CA VAL A 533 -7.62 18.43 9.88
C VAL A 533 -6.45 18.42 8.90
N GLY A 534 -5.32 17.82 9.30
CA GLY A 534 -4.13 17.75 8.44
C GLY A 534 -3.38 19.08 8.28
N GLY A 535 -3.63 20.04 9.18
CA GLY A 535 -2.96 21.33 9.20
C GLY A 535 -1.59 21.30 9.89
N ARG A 536 -0.90 22.44 9.88
CA ARG A 536 0.40 22.64 10.53
C ARG A 536 0.41 23.92 11.38
N ILE A 537 1.13 23.91 12.49
CA ILE A 537 1.40 25.07 13.34
C ILE A 537 2.91 25.32 13.41
N GLU A 538 3.30 26.58 13.23
CA GLU A 538 4.68 27.06 13.32
C GLU A 538 4.72 28.21 14.31
N ILE A 539 5.77 28.25 15.15
CA ILE A 539 5.93 29.23 16.21
C ILE A 539 7.31 29.88 16.10
N GLU A 540 7.32 31.19 15.95
CA GLU A 540 8.51 32.02 15.94
C GLU A 540 8.42 33.02 17.10
N SER A 541 9.42 33.06 17.97
CA SER A 541 9.41 33.93 19.13
C SER A 541 10.81 34.40 19.48
N GLY A 542 10.90 35.63 19.99
CA GLY A 542 12.12 36.19 20.53
C GLY A 542 11.83 36.93 21.83
N VAL A 543 12.68 36.76 22.83
CA VAL A 543 12.54 37.42 24.14
C VAL A 543 12.55 38.93 23.96
N GLY A 544 11.52 39.61 24.46
CA GLY A 544 11.34 41.08 24.33
C GLY A 544 10.91 41.56 22.93
N VAL A 545 10.75 40.63 21.96
CA VAL A 545 10.31 40.98 20.58
C VAL A 545 8.85 40.60 20.36
N GLY A 546 8.37 39.54 21.07
CA GLY A 546 7.03 38.99 20.95
C GLY A 546 7.01 37.60 20.30
N THR A 547 5.81 37.12 19.98
CA THR A 547 5.59 35.79 19.41
C THR A 547 4.73 35.88 18.16
N GLN A 548 5.08 35.12 17.12
CA GLN A 548 4.27 34.89 15.95
C GLN A 548 3.92 33.41 15.84
N ILE A 549 2.64 33.12 15.75
CA ILE A 549 2.11 31.77 15.52
C ILE A 549 1.45 31.75 14.15
N ARG A 550 1.96 30.87 13.26
CA ARG A 550 1.38 30.62 11.94
C ARG A 550 0.66 29.27 11.95
N VAL A 551 -0.58 29.30 11.53
CA VAL A 551 -1.44 28.11 11.43
C VAL A 551 -1.81 27.92 9.97
N LEU A 552 -1.50 26.76 9.41
CA LEU A 552 -1.78 26.37 8.04
C LEU A 552 -2.93 25.36 8.05
N LEU A 553 -4.06 25.70 7.44
CA LEU A 553 -5.27 24.87 7.42
C LEU A 553 -5.69 24.56 5.97
N PRO A 554 -6.10 23.32 5.64
CA PRO A 554 -6.57 22.99 4.30
C PRO A 554 -7.90 23.71 4.01
N THR A 555 -8.01 24.28 2.79
CA THR A 555 -9.22 24.92 2.29
C THR A 555 -10.16 23.92 1.65
N VAL A 556 -11.46 24.23 1.68
CA VAL A 556 -12.47 23.47 0.95
C VAL A 556 -12.57 24.03 -0.47
N PHE A 557 -12.25 23.23 -1.48
CA PHE A 557 -12.51 23.61 -2.87
C PHE A 557 -14.01 23.50 -3.16
N ASP A 558 -14.65 24.61 -3.44
CA ASP A 558 -15.95 24.59 -4.10
C ASP A 558 -15.76 24.16 -5.58
N LYS A 559 -16.17 22.92 -5.90
CA LYS A 559 -16.15 22.38 -7.28
C LYS A 559 -17.08 23.13 -8.26
N MET A 560 -17.74 24.22 -7.83
CA MET A 560 -18.72 24.94 -8.64
C MET A 560 -18.18 26.14 -9.43
N ALA A 561 -16.90 26.48 -9.33
CA ALA A 561 -16.35 27.65 -10.06
C ALA A 561 -15.67 27.32 -11.40
N SER A 562 -15.72 26.06 -11.88
CA SER A 562 -15.03 25.65 -13.13
C SER A 562 -15.94 25.52 -14.34
N ASN A 563 -17.21 25.94 -14.30
CA ASN A 563 -18.13 25.88 -15.46
C ASN A 563 -18.58 27.27 -15.97
N ALA A 564 -17.79 28.30 -15.75
CA ALA A 564 -18.03 29.62 -16.32
C ALA A 564 -16.72 30.24 -16.79
N VAL A 565 -16.15 29.73 -17.88
CA VAL A 565 -15.39 30.47 -18.93
C VAL A 565 -15.47 29.64 -20.22
#